data_f7c90db071c8e3893c4cb8cda4714e6e
#
_entry.id   f7c90db071c8e3893c4cb8cda4714e6e
#
_cell.length_a   1.000
_cell.length_b   1.000
_cell.length_c   1.000
_cell.angle_alpha   90.00
_cell.angle_beta   90.00
_cell.angle_gamma   90.00
#
_symmetry.space_group_name_H-M   'P 1'
#
loop_
_entity.id
_entity.type
_entity.pdbx_description
1 polymer ?
#
loop_
_entity_poly.entity_id
_entity_poly.type
_entity_poly.pdbx_seq_one_letter_code
_entity_poly.pdbx_strand_id
1 'polypeptide(L)'
;VPMSKTVYLDNVSSSPVHPEVQKTLFDLLPIYYANSDALHTAGTDIQFMISRSRQSIADIFRVEPNEIIFTSGATEANNTIIKGIAFANTAKGKHLITTKVEHSSVLASFEQLEHLFGFEVTYLDVDSEGRVSAEDVLKALRPDTTLVSVMYVNNEVGTIMPIKAISEIVKKNSRAYFHVDCVQALAKIDFDLSGIDCASFSMHKINGLKGSGLLFRRRHVNMAPLITGGQQEMGYRGGTSNAISHILVAKTMRLALDNQTKTXDTVAELNQYLRASLNSIEGIIMNSPLEDVSPYIVNFSCMXVTSEVMMNLLNEXGIYVSAQSTCASKSSHPSHVLAAMGVSGARLNSTIRIGLSSTTTKEEIELTCSIIKKGLQQYGKFQR
;
A
#
# COMPACT_ATOMS: atom_id res chain seq x y z
N VAL A 1 11.87 -26.35 -14.65
CA VAL A 1 12.06 -27.19 -13.49
C VAL A 1 10.87 -27.04 -12.55
N PRO A 2 10.20 -28.13 -12.25
CA PRO A 2 9.08 -28.00 -11.31
C PRO A 2 9.56 -27.55 -9.95
N MET A 3 8.91 -26.53 -9.45
CA MET A 3 9.20 -26.04 -8.12
C MET A 3 8.67 -27.00 -7.09
N SER A 4 9.42 -27.28 -6.06
CA SER A 4 8.87 -27.95 -4.92
C SER A 4 7.76 -27.07 -4.34
N LYS A 5 6.88 -27.69 -3.57
CA LYS A 5 5.77 -26.95 -2.98
C LYS A 5 6.30 -25.81 -2.12
N THR A 6 5.77 -24.64 -2.35
CA THR A 6 6.16 -23.45 -1.59
C THR A 6 4.97 -22.93 -0.78
N VAL A 7 5.29 -22.19 0.28
CA VAL A 7 4.30 -21.52 1.11
C VAL A 7 4.52 -20.02 0.93
N TYR A 8 3.59 -19.37 0.25
CA TYR A 8 3.75 -17.95 -0.07
C TYR A 8 2.98 -17.10 0.93
N LEU A 9 3.72 -16.44 1.81
CA LEU A 9 3.16 -15.62 2.88
C LEU A 9 3.67 -14.18 2.79
N ASP A 10 4.02 -13.75 1.59
CA ASP A 10 4.49 -12.39 1.35
C ASP A 10 3.51 -11.62 0.47
N ASN A 11 2.22 -11.88 0.66
CA ASN A 11 1.17 -11.30 -0.18
C ASN A 11 1.04 -9.79 0.00
N VAL A 12 1.53 -9.25 1.10
CA VAL A 12 1.50 -7.81 1.32
C VAL A 12 2.51 -7.10 0.43
N SER A 13 3.64 -7.75 0.15
CA SER A 13 4.64 -7.17 -0.77
C SER A 13 4.14 -7.20 -2.21
N SER A 14 3.60 -8.33 -2.64
CA SER A 14 3.05 -8.48 -3.98
C SER A 14 2.26 -9.78 -4.02
N SER A 15 1.20 -9.80 -4.79
CA SER A 15 0.33 -10.96 -4.89
C SER A 15 0.38 -11.56 -6.29
N PRO A 16 0.07 -12.86 -6.44
CA PRO A 16 0.03 -13.46 -7.78
C PRO A 16 -1.05 -12.83 -8.64
N VAL A 17 -0.81 -12.79 -9.93
CA VAL A 17 -1.80 -12.25 -10.86
C VAL A 17 -2.98 -13.23 -10.93
N HIS A 18 -4.19 -12.69 -10.81
CA HIS A 18 -5.42 -13.49 -10.89
C HIS A 18 -5.46 -14.19 -12.26
N PRO A 19 -5.82 -15.49 -12.31
CA PRO A 19 -5.83 -16.21 -13.59
C PRO A 19 -6.70 -15.54 -14.66
N GLU A 20 -7.82 -14.92 -14.28
CA GLU A 20 -8.65 -14.23 -15.27
C GLU A 20 -8.01 -12.98 -15.80
N VAL A 21 -7.22 -12.27 -14.98
CA VAL A 21 -6.46 -11.12 -15.44
C VAL A 21 -5.40 -11.58 -16.43
N GLN A 22 -4.72 -12.66 -16.09
CA GLN A 22 -3.69 -13.22 -16.97
C GLN A 22 -4.27 -13.65 -18.32
N LYS A 23 -5.40 -14.33 -18.32
CA LYS A 23 -6.06 -14.76 -19.55
C LYS A 23 -6.46 -13.58 -20.41
N THR A 24 -7.06 -12.56 -19.79
CA THR A 24 -7.49 -11.38 -20.55
C THR A 24 -6.29 -10.65 -21.13
N LEU A 25 -5.18 -10.56 -20.38
CA LEU A 25 -3.96 -9.97 -20.91
C LEU A 25 -3.52 -10.66 -22.21
N PHE A 26 -3.46 -12.01 -22.19
CA PHE A 26 -3.08 -12.76 -23.38
C PHE A 26 -4.06 -12.51 -24.51
N ASP A 27 -5.34 -12.45 -24.24
CA ASP A 27 -6.36 -12.25 -25.27
C ASP A 27 -6.23 -10.86 -25.93
N LEU A 28 -5.88 -9.85 -25.13
CA LEU A 28 -5.85 -8.47 -25.62
C LEU A 28 -4.56 -8.11 -26.35
N LEU A 29 -3.45 -8.76 -26.01
CA LEU A 29 -2.16 -8.37 -26.60
C LEU A 29 -2.17 -8.39 -28.12
N PRO A 30 -2.68 -9.41 -28.80
CA PRO A 30 -2.66 -9.41 -30.26
C PRO A 30 -3.69 -8.48 -30.91
N ILE A 31 -4.63 -7.94 -30.12
CA ILE A 31 -5.73 -7.13 -30.65
C ILE A 31 -5.48 -5.64 -30.45
N TYR A 32 -5.08 -5.23 -29.26
CA TYR A 32 -5.02 -3.82 -28.87
C TYR A 32 -3.58 -3.30 -28.85
N TYR A 33 -2.95 -3.24 -30.02
CA TYR A 33 -1.57 -2.79 -30.12
C TYR A 33 -1.44 -1.37 -30.68
N ALA A 34 -2.54 -0.77 -31.15
CA ALA A 34 -2.47 0.55 -31.75
C ALA A 34 -2.35 1.63 -30.68
N ASN A 35 -1.97 2.82 -31.11
CA ASN A 35 -1.93 3.98 -30.23
C ASN A 35 -3.35 4.50 -30.03
N SER A 36 -3.77 4.64 -28.79
CA SER A 36 -5.13 5.07 -28.49
C SER A 36 -5.41 6.53 -28.85
N ASP A 37 -4.37 7.31 -29.13
CA ASP A 37 -4.56 8.69 -29.57
C ASP A 37 -4.74 8.80 -31.08
N ALA A 38 -4.54 7.70 -31.83
CA ALA A 38 -4.68 7.73 -33.26
C ALA A 38 -6.14 7.88 -33.67
N LEU A 39 -6.38 8.57 -34.81
CA LEU A 39 -7.73 8.83 -35.26
C LEU A 39 -8.31 7.70 -36.10
N HIS A 40 -7.48 6.75 -36.53
CA HIS A 40 -8.01 5.59 -37.26
C HIS A 40 -8.77 4.66 -36.32
N THR A 41 -9.50 3.73 -36.91
CA THR A 41 -10.43 2.87 -36.17
C THR A 41 -9.74 2.06 -35.09
N ALA A 42 -8.54 1.53 -35.37
CA ALA A 42 -7.85 0.75 -34.35
C ALA A 42 -7.56 1.59 -33.11
N GLY A 43 -7.17 2.85 -33.31
CA GLY A 43 -6.91 3.74 -32.17
C GLY A 43 -8.18 4.11 -31.41
N THR A 44 -9.25 4.48 -32.16
CA THR A 44 -10.48 4.89 -31.48
C THR A 44 -11.15 3.74 -30.76
N ASP A 45 -11.03 2.51 -31.25
CA ASP A 45 -11.56 1.35 -30.55
C ASP A 45 -10.88 1.18 -29.20
N ILE A 46 -9.56 1.35 -29.16
CA ILE A 46 -8.81 1.24 -27.91
C ILE A 46 -9.20 2.37 -26.95
N GLN A 47 -9.29 3.59 -27.46
CA GLN A 47 -9.68 4.73 -26.64
C GLN A 47 -11.06 4.50 -26.00
N PHE A 48 -11.97 3.92 -26.79
CA PHE A 48 -13.30 3.60 -26.26
C PHE A 48 -13.21 2.62 -25.09
N MET A 49 -12.36 1.60 -25.20
CA MET A 49 -12.20 0.62 -24.13
C MET A 49 -11.55 1.24 -22.89
N ILE A 50 -10.59 2.14 -23.08
CA ILE A 50 -9.99 2.85 -21.95
C ILE A 50 -11.06 3.69 -21.25
N SER A 51 -11.89 4.39 -22.01
CA SER A 51 -12.95 5.22 -21.45
C SER A 51 -13.96 4.38 -20.67
N ARG A 52 -14.33 3.22 -21.19
CA ARG A 52 -15.24 2.32 -20.48
C ARG A 52 -14.62 1.83 -19.17
N SER A 53 -13.32 1.53 -19.20
CA SER A 53 -12.63 1.08 -18.01
C SER A 53 -12.59 2.19 -16.96
N ARG A 54 -12.29 3.40 -17.38
CA ARG A 54 -12.27 4.54 -16.47
C ARG A 54 -13.64 4.78 -15.86
N GLN A 55 -14.70 4.68 -16.67
CA GLN A 55 -16.08 4.84 -16.17
C GLN A 55 -16.42 3.76 -15.16
N SER A 56 -16.03 2.52 -15.43
CA SER A 56 -16.27 1.42 -14.52
C SER A 56 -15.60 1.65 -13.16
N ILE A 57 -14.34 2.12 -13.20
CA ILE A 57 -13.61 2.43 -11.99
C ILE A 57 -14.28 3.58 -11.24
N ALA A 58 -14.68 4.63 -11.96
CA ALA A 58 -15.34 5.76 -11.35
C ALA A 58 -16.64 5.34 -10.69
N ASP A 59 -17.41 4.46 -11.32
CA ASP A 59 -18.65 3.94 -10.76
C ASP A 59 -18.39 3.18 -9.45
N ILE A 60 -17.33 2.37 -9.42
CA ILE A 60 -16.97 1.64 -8.21
C ILE A 60 -16.72 2.61 -7.06
N PHE A 61 -15.99 3.68 -7.32
CA PHE A 61 -15.66 4.66 -6.27
C PHE A 61 -16.72 5.71 -6.07
N ARG A 62 -17.75 5.77 -6.94
CA ARG A 62 -18.82 6.78 -6.90
C ARG A 62 -18.22 8.18 -7.09
N VAL A 63 -17.38 8.30 -8.10
CA VAL A 63 -16.73 9.57 -8.46
C VAL A 63 -16.88 9.77 -9.97
N GLU A 64 -16.39 10.91 -10.45
CA GLU A 64 -16.46 11.22 -11.88
C GLU A 64 -15.27 10.59 -12.62
N PRO A 65 -15.46 10.20 -13.89
CA PRO A 65 -14.33 9.61 -14.63
C PRO A 65 -13.10 10.51 -14.71
N ASN A 66 -13.30 11.84 -14.82
CA ASN A 66 -12.14 12.74 -14.92
C ASN A 66 -11.41 12.90 -13.59
N GLU A 67 -11.88 12.24 -12.54
CA GLU A 67 -11.17 12.20 -11.26
C GLU A 67 -10.27 10.98 -11.13
N ILE A 68 -10.27 10.10 -12.14
CA ILE A 68 -9.46 8.88 -12.15
C ILE A 68 -8.34 9.07 -13.16
N ILE A 69 -7.10 8.88 -12.72
CA ILE A 69 -5.91 9.01 -13.55
C ILE A 69 -5.15 7.68 -13.45
N PHE A 70 -4.86 7.07 -14.60
CA PHE A 70 -4.06 5.85 -14.63
C PHE A 70 -2.59 6.18 -14.43
N THR A 71 -1.91 5.36 -13.66
CA THR A 71 -0.48 5.53 -13.38
C THR A 71 0.22 4.18 -13.49
N SER A 72 1.54 4.20 -13.31
CA SER A 72 2.33 2.97 -13.28
C SER A 72 2.28 2.25 -11.93
N GLY A 73 1.61 2.84 -10.95
CA GLY A 73 1.54 2.27 -9.62
C GLY A 73 1.47 3.36 -8.58
N ALA A 74 1.41 2.95 -7.33
CA ALA A 74 1.23 3.90 -6.24
C ALA A 74 2.46 4.79 -6.03
N THR A 75 3.66 4.31 -6.35
CA THR A 75 4.83 5.17 -6.22
C THR A 75 4.67 6.40 -7.11
N GLU A 76 4.28 6.20 -8.38
CA GLU A 76 4.03 7.35 -9.25
C GLU A 76 2.88 8.19 -8.72
N ALA A 77 1.79 7.55 -8.30
CA ALA A 77 0.62 8.28 -7.81
C ALA A 77 0.99 9.13 -6.59
N ASN A 78 1.73 8.57 -5.64
CA ASN A 78 2.15 9.31 -4.45
C ASN A 78 3.04 10.50 -4.83
N ASN A 79 4.01 10.28 -5.71
CA ASN A 79 4.89 11.35 -6.17
C ASN A 79 4.10 12.45 -6.86
N THR A 80 3.17 12.07 -7.72
CA THR A 80 2.38 13.06 -8.47
C THR A 80 1.52 13.90 -7.54
N ILE A 81 0.83 13.25 -6.61
CA ILE A 81 -0.06 13.97 -5.69
C ILE A 81 0.74 14.90 -4.79
N ILE A 82 1.76 14.37 -4.14
CA ILE A 82 2.49 15.12 -3.12
C ILE A 82 3.23 16.31 -3.76
N LYS A 83 3.99 16.03 -4.80
CA LYS A 83 4.75 17.10 -5.45
C LYS A 83 3.83 18.02 -6.25
N GLY A 84 2.82 17.44 -6.91
CA GLY A 84 1.92 18.26 -7.70
C GLY A 84 1.12 19.25 -6.88
N ILE A 85 0.63 18.81 -5.73
CA ILE A 85 -0.10 19.72 -4.84
C ILE A 85 0.86 20.74 -4.25
N ALA A 86 2.04 20.30 -3.81
CA ALA A 86 3.01 21.23 -3.22
C ALA A 86 3.36 22.36 -4.21
N PHE A 87 3.68 21.99 -5.45
CA PHE A 87 4.11 22.97 -6.43
C PHE A 87 2.97 23.89 -6.89
N ALA A 88 1.76 23.34 -7.01
CA ALA A 88 0.63 24.13 -7.52
C ALA A 88 0.05 25.09 -6.50
N ASN A 89 0.40 24.96 -5.23
CA ASN A 89 -0.25 25.73 -4.17
C ASN A 89 0.74 26.55 -3.34
N THR A 90 1.89 26.90 -3.90
CA THR A 90 2.89 27.69 -3.17
C THR A 90 2.36 29.05 -2.75
N ALA A 91 1.43 29.62 -3.51
CA ALA A 91 0.83 30.90 -3.15
C ALA A 91 0.03 30.82 -1.85
N LYS A 92 -0.47 29.64 -1.51
CA LYS A 92 -1.24 29.43 -0.28
C LYS A 92 -0.36 29.05 0.89
N GLY A 93 0.81 28.51 0.64
CA GLY A 93 1.71 28.14 1.70
C GLY A 93 2.69 27.06 1.29
N LYS A 94 3.61 26.77 2.19
CA LYS A 94 4.66 25.78 1.94
C LYS A 94 4.80 24.82 3.13
N HIS A 95 3.74 24.61 3.89
CA HIS A 95 3.75 23.67 5.00
C HIS A 95 2.96 22.42 4.63
N LEU A 96 3.56 21.26 4.89
CA LEU A 96 3.00 19.96 4.57
C LEU A 96 3.04 19.08 5.81
N ILE A 97 2.08 18.17 5.94
CA ILE A 97 1.98 17.27 7.08
C ILE A 97 1.89 15.83 6.59
N THR A 98 2.66 14.94 7.21
CA THR A 98 2.53 13.51 6.98
C THR A 98 2.89 12.79 8.29
N THR A 99 3.03 11.48 8.24
CA THR A 99 3.34 10.70 9.44
C THR A 99 4.69 10.03 9.30
N LYS A 100 5.23 9.55 10.41
CA LYS A 100 6.51 8.85 10.41
C LYS A 100 6.42 7.42 9.90
N VAL A 101 5.21 6.89 9.69
CA VAL A 101 5.04 5.48 9.35
C VAL A 101 4.63 5.25 7.90
N GLU A 102 4.72 6.28 7.06
CA GLU A 102 4.31 6.18 5.66
C GLU A 102 5.24 5.31 4.84
N HIS A 103 4.75 4.88 3.69
CA HIS A 103 5.55 4.16 2.71
C HIS A 103 6.71 5.03 2.23
N SER A 104 7.79 4.39 1.79
CA SER A 104 8.98 5.11 1.36
C SER A 104 8.70 6.08 0.20
N SER A 105 7.75 5.75 -0.70
CA SER A 105 7.45 6.67 -1.79
C SER A 105 6.78 7.94 -1.32
N VAL A 106 6.10 7.91 -0.19
CA VAL A 106 5.53 9.11 0.43
C VAL A 106 6.63 9.89 1.17
N LEU A 107 7.36 9.22 2.04
CA LEU A 107 8.38 9.89 2.85
C LEU A 107 9.48 10.51 1.98
N ALA A 108 9.93 9.77 0.96
CA ALA A 108 10.99 10.29 0.10
C ALA A 108 10.50 11.50 -0.71
N SER A 109 9.23 11.52 -1.10
CA SER A 109 8.66 12.68 -1.79
C SER A 109 8.67 13.91 -0.89
N PHE A 110 8.25 13.75 0.37
CA PHE A 110 8.27 14.87 1.31
C PHE A 110 9.69 15.32 1.62
N GLU A 111 10.61 14.39 1.78
CA GLU A 111 12.01 14.73 2.06
C GLU A 111 12.62 15.51 0.91
N GLN A 112 12.29 15.13 -0.32
CA GLN A 112 12.80 15.86 -1.48
C GLN A 112 12.26 17.31 -1.50
N LEU A 113 10.97 17.48 -1.21
CA LEU A 113 10.39 18.81 -1.14
C LEU A 113 11.04 19.64 -0.05
N GLU A 114 11.32 19.04 1.09
CA GLU A 114 11.94 19.70 2.22
C GLU A 114 13.37 20.13 1.90
N HIS A 115 14.16 19.20 1.35
CA HIS A 115 15.59 19.45 1.18
C HIS A 115 15.92 20.24 -0.08
N LEU A 116 15.13 20.09 -1.16
CA LEU A 116 15.46 20.72 -2.43
C LEU A 116 14.59 21.92 -2.78
N PHE A 117 13.38 21.99 -2.22
CA PHE A 117 12.41 23.00 -2.69
C PHE A 117 11.91 23.92 -1.58
N GLY A 118 12.50 23.86 -0.40
CA GLY A 118 12.21 24.83 0.65
C GLY A 118 10.87 24.66 1.33
N PHE A 119 10.27 23.47 1.26
CA PHE A 119 9.03 23.22 1.99
C PHE A 119 9.34 22.83 3.43
N GLU A 120 8.39 23.09 4.30
CA GLU A 120 8.48 22.69 5.70
C GLU A 120 7.52 21.56 5.93
N VAL A 121 8.03 20.44 6.46
CA VAL A 121 7.25 19.22 6.65
C VAL A 121 7.17 18.86 8.12
N THR A 122 5.96 18.63 8.59
CA THR A 122 5.74 18.07 9.92
C THR A 122 5.48 16.58 9.79
N TYR A 123 6.31 15.78 10.46
CA TYR A 123 6.17 14.30 10.47
C TYR A 123 5.57 13.91 11.80
N LEU A 124 4.30 13.51 11.79
CA LEU A 124 3.58 13.21 13.03
C LEU A 124 4.02 11.89 13.63
N ASP A 125 4.14 11.88 14.94
CA ASP A 125 4.39 10.64 15.68
C ASP A 125 3.16 9.75 15.68
N VAL A 126 3.37 8.48 16.01
CA VAL A 126 2.30 7.51 16.19
C VAL A 126 2.42 6.91 17.60
N ASP A 127 1.36 6.23 18.02
CA ASP A 127 1.37 5.56 19.33
C ASP A 127 2.00 4.17 19.19
N SER A 128 1.97 3.39 20.27
CA SER A 128 2.57 2.06 20.27
C SER A 128 1.86 1.07 19.36
N GLU A 129 0.66 1.40 18.90
CA GLU A 129 -0.05 0.59 17.91
C GLU A 129 0.19 1.05 16.49
N GLY A 130 1.02 2.07 16.31
CA GLY A 130 1.32 2.59 14.98
C GLY A 130 0.27 3.55 14.46
N ARG A 131 -0.59 4.07 15.30
CA ARG A 131 -1.73 4.88 14.90
C ARG A 131 -1.47 6.35 15.17
N VAL A 132 -1.72 7.18 14.16
CA VAL A 132 -1.68 8.64 14.32
C VAL A 132 -3.03 9.08 14.90
N SER A 133 -3.03 10.14 15.69
CA SER A 133 -4.29 10.65 16.24
C SER A 133 -4.77 11.85 15.43
N ALA A 134 -6.10 11.97 15.33
CA ALA A 134 -6.69 13.15 14.69
C ALA A 134 -6.33 14.42 15.45
N GLU A 135 -6.20 14.32 16.76
CA GLU A 135 -5.82 15.47 17.56
C GLU A 135 -4.42 15.99 17.23
N ASP A 136 -3.48 15.08 16.98
CA ASP A 136 -2.14 15.48 16.58
C ASP A 136 -2.15 16.18 15.22
N VAL A 137 -3.03 15.73 14.32
CA VAL A 137 -3.20 16.43 13.04
C VAL A 137 -3.71 17.84 13.29
N LEU A 138 -4.72 17.99 14.14
CA LEU A 138 -5.26 19.30 14.46
C LEU A 138 -4.19 20.24 14.99
N LYS A 139 -3.37 19.75 15.91
CA LYS A 139 -2.31 20.58 16.50
C LYS A 139 -1.27 21.01 15.48
N ALA A 140 -1.03 20.19 14.45
CA ALA A 140 0.00 20.49 13.45
C ALA A 140 -0.49 21.42 12.35
N LEU A 141 -1.81 21.56 12.16
CA LEU A 141 -2.36 22.39 11.10
C LEU A 141 -2.01 23.87 11.33
N ARG A 142 -1.61 24.53 10.26
CA ARG A 142 -1.24 25.94 10.26
C ARG A 142 -2.02 26.65 9.13
N PRO A 143 -2.09 27.98 9.16
CA PRO A 143 -2.76 28.69 8.05
C PRO A 143 -2.09 28.43 6.71
N ASP A 144 -0.79 28.12 6.69
CA ASP A 144 -0.04 27.87 5.46
C ASP A 144 0.10 26.39 5.12
N THR A 145 -0.65 25.49 5.78
CA THR A 145 -0.65 24.08 5.44
C THR A 145 -1.44 23.85 4.16
N THR A 146 -0.84 23.19 3.16
CA THR A 146 -1.52 22.93 1.89
C THR A 146 -1.84 21.47 1.67
N LEU A 147 -1.22 20.55 2.41
CA LEU A 147 -1.41 19.12 2.19
C LEU A 147 -1.23 18.36 3.49
N VAL A 148 -2.14 17.44 3.75
CA VAL A 148 -2.01 16.42 4.81
C VAL A 148 -2.09 15.07 4.12
N SER A 149 -1.10 14.20 4.36
CA SER A 149 -1.01 12.90 3.71
C SER A 149 -0.86 11.81 4.76
N VAL A 150 -1.81 10.88 4.81
CA VAL A 150 -1.83 9.80 5.79
C VAL A 150 -2.26 8.51 5.09
N MET A 151 -1.52 7.42 5.26
CA MET A 151 -1.92 6.14 4.69
C MET A 151 -3.13 5.57 5.45
N TYR A 152 -3.97 4.82 4.75
CA TYR A 152 -5.15 4.24 5.36
C TYR A 152 -4.79 3.06 6.25
N VAL A 153 -4.00 2.13 5.70
CA VAL A 153 -3.62 0.88 6.39
C VAL A 153 -2.11 0.74 6.30
N ASN A 154 -1.47 0.54 7.43
CA ASN A 154 -0.02 0.43 7.44
C ASN A 154 0.41 -0.92 6.85
N ASN A 155 1.34 -0.87 5.92
CA ASN A 155 1.78 -2.07 5.22
C ASN A 155 2.70 -2.97 6.04
N GLU A 156 3.21 -2.48 7.17
CA GLU A 156 4.12 -3.30 7.98
C GLU A 156 3.41 -3.98 9.14
N VAL A 157 2.50 -3.28 9.82
CA VAL A 157 1.83 -3.84 11.01
C VAL A 157 0.32 -3.97 10.83
N GLY A 158 -0.24 -3.40 9.77
CA GLY A 158 -1.66 -3.55 9.48
C GLY A 158 -2.57 -2.54 10.15
N THR A 159 -2.04 -1.63 10.92
CA THR A 159 -2.85 -0.63 11.64
C THR A 159 -3.72 0.16 10.69
N ILE A 160 -5.00 0.29 11.03
CA ILE A 160 -5.94 1.10 10.26
C ILE A 160 -6.00 2.47 10.90
N MET A 161 -5.73 3.51 10.12
CA MET A 161 -5.70 4.88 10.61
C MET A 161 -7.11 5.46 10.70
N PRO A 162 -7.33 6.43 11.59
CA PRO A 162 -8.65 7.04 11.74
C PRO A 162 -8.91 8.08 10.65
N ILE A 163 -9.05 7.61 9.42
CA ILE A 163 -9.09 8.48 8.24
C ILE A 163 -10.29 9.42 8.27
N LYS A 164 -11.46 8.90 8.67
CA LYS A 164 -12.65 9.75 8.68
C LYS A 164 -12.50 10.91 9.67
N ALA A 165 -12.02 10.61 10.88
CA ALA A 165 -11.81 11.65 11.89
C ALA A 165 -10.77 12.67 11.42
N ILE A 166 -9.70 12.20 10.79
CA ILE A 166 -8.66 13.11 10.26
C ILE A 166 -9.25 13.97 9.16
N SER A 167 -10.01 13.38 8.27
CA SER A 167 -10.64 14.12 7.18
C SER A 167 -11.51 15.26 7.72
N GLU A 168 -12.31 14.97 8.74
CA GLU A 168 -13.18 16.00 9.33
C GLU A 168 -12.36 17.13 9.95
N ILE A 169 -11.29 16.78 10.64
CA ILE A 169 -10.40 17.78 11.25
C ILE A 169 -9.77 18.66 10.18
N VAL A 170 -9.25 18.06 9.13
CA VAL A 170 -8.57 18.83 8.07
C VAL A 170 -9.56 19.75 7.38
N LYS A 171 -10.74 19.25 7.05
CA LYS A 171 -11.74 20.02 6.33
C LYS A 171 -12.27 21.18 7.16
N LYS A 172 -12.48 20.96 8.46
CA LYS A 172 -13.06 21.97 9.33
C LYS A 172 -12.06 23.07 9.70
N ASN A 173 -10.78 22.72 9.80
CA ASN A 173 -9.80 23.59 10.44
C ASN A 173 -8.71 24.11 9.49
N SER A 174 -8.83 23.83 8.18
CA SER A 174 -7.78 24.27 7.25
C SER A 174 -8.33 24.31 5.83
N ARG A 175 -7.50 24.82 4.93
CA ARG A 175 -7.77 24.75 3.50
C ARG A 175 -6.86 23.73 2.81
N ALA A 176 -6.18 22.92 3.58
CA ALA A 176 -5.29 21.90 3.04
C ALA A 176 -6.08 20.80 2.34
N TYR A 177 -5.48 20.23 1.32
CA TYR A 177 -6.01 19.01 0.71
C TYR A 177 -5.60 17.80 1.54
N PHE A 178 -6.42 16.75 1.47
CA PHE A 178 -6.17 15.51 2.21
C PHE A 178 -5.92 14.38 1.24
N HIS A 179 -4.71 13.80 1.32
CA HIS A 179 -4.29 12.67 0.51
C HIS A 179 -4.19 11.42 1.36
N VAL A 180 -4.70 10.32 0.85
CA VAL A 180 -4.64 9.02 1.53
C VAL A 180 -4.00 7.99 0.59
N ASP A 181 -2.93 7.36 1.05
CA ASP A 181 -2.36 6.21 0.36
C ASP A 181 -3.24 5.01 0.70
N CYS A 182 -3.98 4.52 -0.29
CA CYS A 182 -4.98 3.47 -0.10
C CYS A 182 -4.50 2.10 -0.58
N VAL A 183 -3.20 1.91 -0.74
CA VAL A 183 -2.68 0.67 -1.33
C VAL A 183 -3.11 -0.55 -0.54
N GLN A 184 -3.01 -0.49 0.79
CA GLN A 184 -3.36 -1.64 1.62
C GLN A 184 -4.82 -1.63 2.05
N ALA A 185 -5.60 -0.64 1.59
CA ALA A 185 -7.02 -0.57 1.93
C ALA A 185 -7.91 -1.17 0.84
N LEU A 186 -7.54 -0.96 -0.43
CA LEU A 186 -8.40 -1.36 -1.55
C LEU A 186 -8.63 -2.86 -1.53
N ALA A 187 -9.90 -3.26 -1.50
CA ALA A 187 -10.33 -4.66 -1.48
C ALA A 187 -9.93 -5.41 -0.22
N LYS A 188 -9.42 -4.71 0.79
CA LYS A 188 -8.97 -5.34 2.03
C LYS A 188 -9.80 -4.90 3.23
N ILE A 189 -10.31 -3.67 3.18
CA ILE A 189 -11.24 -3.14 4.21
C ILE A 189 -12.36 -2.43 3.48
N ASP A 190 -13.46 -2.23 4.20
CA ASP A 190 -14.55 -1.41 3.66
C ASP A 190 -14.20 0.06 3.84
N PHE A 191 -14.32 0.82 2.78
CA PHE A 191 -14.13 2.26 2.84
C PHE A 191 -14.70 2.90 1.59
N ASP A 192 -14.87 4.20 1.64
CA ASP A 192 -15.18 4.98 0.45
C ASP A 192 -14.28 6.20 0.43
N LEU A 193 -14.38 6.98 -0.64
CA LEU A 193 -13.50 8.13 -0.81
C LEU A 193 -14.09 9.42 -0.26
N SER A 194 -15.23 9.37 0.47
CA SER A 194 -15.77 10.60 1.01
C SER A 194 -14.79 11.24 1.97
N GLY A 195 -14.64 12.56 1.82
CA GLY A 195 -13.74 13.33 2.64
C GLY A 195 -12.28 13.25 2.23
N ILE A 196 -11.97 12.47 1.21
CA ILE A 196 -10.60 12.31 0.71
C ILE A 196 -10.48 13.11 -0.59
N ASP A 197 -9.46 13.94 -0.69
CA ASP A 197 -9.24 14.76 -1.88
C ASP A 197 -8.44 14.03 -2.95
N CYS A 198 -7.46 13.22 -2.54
CA CYS A 198 -6.64 12.43 -3.46
C CYS A 198 -6.31 11.09 -2.83
N ALA A 199 -6.15 10.07 -3.66
CA ALA A 199 -5.82 8.73 -3.17
C ALA A 199 -4.93 8.01 -4.16
N SER A 200 -4.14 7.06 -3.64
CA SER A 200 -3.16 6.30 -4.42
C SER A 200 -3.45 4.81 -4.33
N PHE A 201 -3.32 4.10 -5.45
CA PHE A 201 -3.64 2.68 -5.53
C PHE A 201 -2.62 1.95 -6.39
N SER A 202 -2.43 0.67 -6.10
CA SER A 202 -1.54 -0.20 -6.86
C SER A 202 -2.23 -1.53 -7.09
N MET A 203 -2.13 -2.08 -8.30
CA MET A 203 -2.90 -3.27 -8.63
C MET A 203 -2.22 -4.57 -8.21
N HIS A 204 -0.89 -4.60 -8.12
CA HIS A 204 -0.22 -5.88 -7.80
C HIS A 204 -0.42 -6.31 -6.35
N LYS A 205 -1.01 -5.48 -5.54
CA LYS A 205 -1.36 -5.86 -4.17
C LYS A 205 -2.72 -6.54 -4.09
N ILE A 206 -3.49 -6.50 -5.17
CA ILE A 206 -4.83 -7.12 -5.22
C ILE A 206 -4.96 -8.06 -6.42
N ASN A 207 -3.88 -8.75 -6.73
CA ASN A 207 -3.84 -9.79 -7.78
C ASN A 207 -3.93 -9.21 -9.18
N GLY A 208 -3.45 -7.99 -9.37
CA GLY A 208 -3.34 -7.37 -10.68
C GLY A 208 -1.90 -7.30 -11.14
N LEU A 209 -1.67 -6.59 -12.22
CA LEU A 209 -0.34 -6.50 -12.82
C LEU A 209 0.54 -5.52 -12.06
N LYS A 210 1.83 -5.83 -11.99
CA LYS A 210 2.84 -4.82 -11.63
C LYS A 210 2.87 -3.75 -12.72
N GLY A 211 3.32 -2.57 -12.34
CA GLY A 211 3.39 -1.46 -13.29
C GLY A 211 2.05 -0.85 -13.60
N SER A 212 1.07 -1.02 -12.72
CA SER A 212 -0.30 -0.61 -12.95
C SER A 212 -0.89 -0.05 -11.67
N GLY A 213 -1.46 1.14 -11.76
CA GLY A 213 -2.07 1.76 -10.60
C GLY A 213 -3.00 2.88 -10.96
N LEU A 214 -3.52 3.53 -9.94
CA LEU A 214 -4.47 4.62 -10.08
C LEU A 214 -4.12 5.76 -9.14
N LEU A 215 -4.51 6.94 -9.59
CA LEU A 215 -4.51 8.16 -8.80
C LEU A 215 -5.93 8.72 -8.86
N PHE A 216 -6.52 8.94 -7.69
CA PHE A 216 -7.79 9.64 -7.60
C PHE A 216 -7.51 11.09 -7.20
N ARG A 217 -8.12 12.03 -7.90
CA ARG A 217 -8.00 13.46 -7.64
C ARG A 217 -9.38 14.10 -7.79
N ARG A 218 -9.91 14.69 -6.73
CA ARG A 218 -11.15 15.46 -6.84
C ARG A 218 -10.94 16.61 -7.82
N ARG A 219 -11.98 16.94 -8.57
CA ARG A 219 -11.86 17.94 -9.63
C ARG A 219 -11.36 19.28 -9.11
N HIS A 220 -11.71 19.64 -7.88
CA HIS A 220 -11.34 20.95 -7.35
C HIS A 220 -9.88 21.02 -6.89
N VAL A 221 -9.19 19.90 -6.82
CA VAL A 221 -7.81 19.89 -6.32
C VAL A 221 -6.87 20.48 -7.35
N ASN A 222 -6.12 21.49 -6.94
CA ASN A 222 -5.12 22.12 -7.79
C ASN A 222 -3.83 21.33 -7.70
N MET A 223 -3.46 20.65 -8.79
CA MET A 223 -2.33 19.72 -8.79
C MET A 223 -1.57 19.86 -10.10
N ALA A 224 -0.27 20.06 -10.03
CA ALA A 224 0.57 20.08 -11.21
C ALA A 224 0.89 18.65 -11.64
N PRO A 225 1.02 18.39 -12.94
CA PRO A 225 1.43 17.06 -13.38
C PRO A 225 2.89 16.79 -13.04
N LEU A 226 3.21 15.53 -12.75
CA LEU A 226 4.60 15.13 -12.55
C LEU A 226 5.23 14.75 -13.88
N ILE A 227 4.55 13.90 -14.66
CA ILE A 227 5.07 13.42 -15.93
C ILE A 227 4.39 14.23 -17.02
N THR A 228 5.15 15.17 -17.58
CA THR A 228 4.65 16.09 -18.61
C THR A 228 4.92 15.53 -20.00
N GLY A 229 4.18 16.03 -20.98
CA GLY A 229 4.29 15.61 -22.36
C GLY A 229 3.00 15.90 -23.08
N GLY A 230 2.39 14.87 -23.65
CA GLY A 230 1.11 15.02 -24.31
C GLY A 230 -0.04 15.20 -23.32
N GLN A 231 -1.26 15.22 -23.87
CA GLN A 231 -2.46 15.48 -23.08
C GLN A 231 -3.13 14.21 -22.59
N GLN A 232 -2.44 13.09 -22.61
CA GLN A 232 -2.98 11.87 -22.05
C GLN A 232 -3.37 12.08 -20.59
N GLU A 233 -4.36 11.35 -20.14
CA GLU A 233 -4.86 11.46 -18.76
C GLU A 233 -5.20 12.89 -18.39
N MET A 234 -5.93 13.56 -19.27
CA MET A 234 -6.39 14.94 -19.06
C MET A 234 -5.22 15.90 -18.79
N GLY A 235 -4.04 15.58 -19.29
CA GLY A 235 -2.85 16.40 -19.07
C GLY A 235 -2.11 16.13 -17.79
N TYR A 236 -2.60 15.22 -16.97
CA TYR A 236 -1.97 14.94 -15.68
C TYR A 236 -0.91 13.86 -15.75
N ARG A 237 -0.88 13.10 -16.86
CA ARG A 237 0.13 12.05 -17.00
C ARG A 237 0.39 11.82 -18.48
N GLY A 238 1.44 12.44 -19.01
CA GLY A 238 1.79 12.35 -20.42
C GLY A 238 2.33 10.98 -20.81
N GLY A 239 2.44 10.78 -22.11
CA GLY A 239 2.98 9.54 -22.66
C GLY A 239 1.89 8.66 -23.23
N THR A 240 2.26 7.85 -24.23
CA THR A 240 1.34 6.90 -24.85
C THR A 240 0.69 6.03 -23.78
N SER A 241 -0.64 5.94 -23.83
CA SER A 241 -1.38 5.20 -22.84
C SER A 241 -1.04 3.71 -22.89
N ASN A 242 -0.83 3.12 -21.72
CA ASN A 242 -0.65 1.68 -21.56
C ASN A 242 -2.04 1.05 -21.55
N ALA A 243 -2.65 0.97 -22.72
CA ALA A 243 -4.09 0.73 -22.84
C ALA A 243 -4.51 -0.59 -22.23
N ILE A 244 -3.75 -1.66 -22.51
CA ILE A 244 -4.13 -2.97 -22.00
C ILE A 244 -4.06 -2.98 -20.47
N SER A 245 -3.02 -2.36 -19.91
CA SER A 245 -2.92 -2.25 -18.46
C SER A 245 -4.11 -1.50 -17.88
N HIS A 246 -4.50 -0.39 -18.52
CA HIS A 246 -5.63 0.41 -18.03
C HIS A 246 -6.93 -0.41 -18.05
N ILE A 247 -7.14 -1.15 -19.11
CA ILE A 247 -8.34 -2.00 -19.22
C ILE A 247 -8.32 -3.05 -18.11
N LEU A 248 -7.15 -3.62 -17.84
CA LEU A 248 -7.04 -4.66 -16.82
C LEU A 248 -7.17 -4.14 -15.39
N VAL A 249 -6.95 -2.83 -15.17
CA VAL A 249 -7.20 -2.25 -13.85
C VAL A 249 -8.67 -2.44 -13.46
N ALA A 250 -9.59 -2.12 -14.37
CA ALA A 250 -11.02 -2.26 -14.07
C ALA A 250 -11.36 -3.72 -13.78
N LYS A 251 -10.82 -4.63 -14.57
CA LYS A 251 -11.07 -6.05 -14.35
C LYS A 251 -10.52 -6.53 -13.01
N THR A 252 -9.30 -6.12 -12.68
CA THR A 252 -8.66 -6.48 -11.42
C THR A 252 -9.51 -6.02 -10.24
N MET A 253 -9.95 -4.77 -10.27
CA MET A 253 -10.75 -4.22 -9.19
C MET A 253 -12.08 -4.95 -9.06
N ARG A 254 -12.73 -5.23 -10.19
CA ARG A 254 -14.01 -5.93 -10.16
C ARG A 254 -13.88 -7.30 -9.53
N LEU A 255 -12.84 -8.05 -9.94
CA LEU A 255 -12.61 -9.39 -9.38
C LEU A 255 -12.34 -9.33 -7.88
N ALA A 256 -11.50 -8.39 -7.45
CA ALA A 256 -11.14 -8.26 -6.05
C ALA A 256 -12.34 -7.86 -5.19
N LEU A 257 -13.14 -6.91 -5.69
CA LEU A 257 -14.24 -6.36 -4.89
C LEU A 257 -15.45 -7.30 -4.87
N ASP A 258 -15.67 -8.05 -5.95
CA ASP A 258 -16.79 -9.00 -5.98
C ASP A 258 -16.67 -10.06 -4.91
N ASN A 259 -15.46 -10.41 -4.54
CA ASN A 259 -15.21 -11.47 -3.55
C ASN A 259 -14.74 -10.92 -2.21
N GLN A 260 -14.82 -9.61 -2.01
CA GLN A 260 -14.15 -8.99 -0.87
C GLN A 260 -14.67 -9.52 0.47
N THR A 261 -15.98 -9.62 0.63
CA THR A 261 -16.56 -10.06 1.90
C THR A 261 -16.14 -11.49 2.22
N LYS A 262 -16.26 -12.38 1.26
CA LYS A 262 -15.90 -13.77 1.46
C LYS A 262 -14.42 -13.92 1.77
N THR A 263 -13.60 -13.18 1.07
CA THR A 263 -12.16 -13.17 1.31
C THR A 263 -11.81 -12.62 2.69
N UNK A 264 -12.26 -11.68 2.99
CA UNK A 264 -12.07 -11.11 4.23
C UNK A 264 -12.41 -12.00 5.32
N ASP A 265 -13.55 -12.63 5.20
CA ASP A 265 -13.94 -13.59 6.25
C ASP A 265 -12.94 -14.76 6.36
N THR A 266 -12.55 -15.31 5.23
CA THR A 266 -11.57 -16.39 5.19
C THR A 266 -10.24 -15.95 5.81
N VAL A 267 -9.77 -14.78 5.43
CA VAL A 267 -8.47 -14.28 5.91
C VAL A 267 -8.56 -13.95 7.39
N ALA A 268 -9.69 -13.40 7.84
CA ALA A 268 -9.84 -13.10 9.28
C ALA A 268 -9.75 -14.38 10.12
N GLU A 269 -10.34 -15.46 9.63
CA GLU A 269 -10.27 -16.74 10.32
C GLU A 269 -8.83 -17.28 10.35
N LEU A 270 -8.14 -17.17 9.22
CA LEU A 270 -6.73 -17.58 9.15
C LEU A 270 -5.87 -16.72 10.07
N ASN A 271 -6.18 -15.42 10.14
CA ASN A 271 -5.44 -14.50 11.01
C ASN A 271 -5.57 -14.92 12.46
N GLN A 272 -6.79 -15.24 12.89
CA GLN A 272 -7.00 -15.68 14.26
C GLN A 272 -6.22 -16.96 14.55
N TYR A 273 -6.23 -17.88 13.62
CA TYR A 273 -5.51 -19.14 13.79
C TYR A 273 -4.00 -18.90 13.87
N LEU A 274 -3.49 -18.03 13.01
CA LEU A 274 -2.07 -17.69 12.99
C LEU A 274 -1.67 -17.01 14.32
N ARG A 275 -2.45 -16.03 14.75
CA ARG A 275 -2.12 -15.33 16.00
C ARG A 275 -2.13 -16.26 17.19
N ALA A 276 -3.14 -17.15 17.27
CA ALA A 276 -3.21 -18.10 18.37
C ALA A 276 -2.00 -19.04 18.35
N SER A 277 -1.63 -19.50 17.15
CA SER A 277 -0.48 -20.39 17.00
C SER A 277 0.81 -19.69 17.43
N LEU A 278 1.00 -18.46 16.96
CA LEU A 278 2.20 -17.70 17.32
C LEU A 278 2.26 -17.40 18.81
N ASN A 279 1.14 -17.04 19.40
CA ASN A 279 1.10 -16.69 20.82
C ASN A 279 1.37 -17.89 21.73
N SER A 280 1.23 -19.12 21.22
CA SER A 280 1.57 -20.31 21.98
C SER A 280 3.06 -20.61 21.98
N ILE A 281 3.86 -19.88 21.21
CA ILE A 281 5.29 -20.11 21.10
C ILE A 281 6.03 -19.14 22.01
N GLU A 282 6.84 -19.68 22.91
CA GLU A 282 7.65 -18.85 23.79
C GLU A 282 8.66 -18.06 22.97
N GLY A 283 8.76 -16.77 23.23
CA GLY A 283 9.70 -15.90 22.55
C GLY A 283 9.08 -15.05 21.45
N ILE A 284 7.80 -15.22 21.19
CA ILE A 284 7.10 -14.39 20.19
C ILE A 284 6.49 -13.18 20.88
N ILE A 285 6.70 -12.01 20.29
CA ILE A 285 6.03 -10.79 20.73
C ILE A 285 5.28 -10.24 19.51
N MET A 286 3.97 -10.03 19.68
CA MET A 286 3.15 -9.51 18.59
C MET A 286 3.38 -8.02 18.44
N ASN A 287 3.60 -7.55 17.21
CA ASN A 287 3.76 -6.12 16.90
C ASN A 287 2.49 -5.53 16.28
N SER A 288 1.73 -6.32 15.55
CA SER A 288 0.46 -5.87 15.00
C SER A 288 -0.55 -5.69 16.12
N PRO A 289 -1.36 -4.61 16.10
CA PRO A 289 -2.35 -4.40 17.15
C PRO A 289 -3.47 -5.42 17.08
N LEU A 290 -4.26 -5.46 18.16
CA LEU A 290 -5.38 -6.40 18.26
C LEU A 290 -6.64 -5.90 17.58
N GLU A 291 -6.84 -4.59 17.55
CA GLU A 291 -8.07 -3.99 17.04
C GLU A 291 -7.75 -2.93 16.00
N ASP A 292 -8.71 -2.68 15.11
CA ASP A 292 -8.55 -1.71 14.03
C ASP A 292 -7.28 -2.02 13.25
N VAL A 293 -7.23 -3.25 12.79
CA VAL A 293 -6.05 -3.79 12.09
C VAL A 293 -6.52 -4.64 10.93
N SER A 294 -5.76 -4.59 9.84
CA SER A 294 -6.05 -5.43 8.67
C SER A 294 -5.79 -6.89 9.00
N PRO A 295 -6.72 -7.79 8.69
CA PRO A 295 -6.47 -9.21 8.95
C PRO A 295 -5.45 -9.84 8.00
N TYR A 296 -5.08 -9.14 6.94
CA TYR A 296 -4.12 -9.66 5.96
C TYR A 296 -2.68 -9.60 6.46
N ILE A 297 -2.39 -8.82 7.50
CA ILE A 297 -1.02 -8.48 7.90
C ILE A 297 -0.80 -8.88 9.35
N VAL A 298 0.24 -9.68 9.60
CA VAL A 298 0.63 -10.05 10.96
C VAL A 298 2.13 -9.81 11.09
N ASN A 299 2.50 -8.92 11.98
CA ASN A 299 3.90 -8.59 12.25
C ASN A 299 4.23 -9.00 13.68
N PHE A 300 5.34 -9.66 13.86
CA PHE A 300 5.75 -10.16 15.18
C PHE A 300 7.26 -10.21 15.24
N SER A 301 7.78 -10.33 16.46
CA SER A 301 9.22 -10.48 16.71
C SER A 301 9.50 -11.85 17.31
N CYS A 302 10.60 -12.47 16.85
CA CYS A 302 11.09 -13.76 17.35
C CYS A 302 12.30 -13.45 18.23
N MET A 303 12.04 -13.26 19.51
CA MET A 303 13.07 -12.73 20.39
C MET A 303 14.29 -13.61 20.42
N UNK A 304 15.23 -12.86 20.13
CA UNK A 304 16.46 -13.46 20.16
C UNK A 304 16.87 -14.18 18.93
N VAL A 305 16.10 -14.09 18.00
CA VAL A 305 16.55 -14.63 16.71
C VAL A 305 16.42 -13.51 15.70
N THR A 306 17.54 -13.10 15.08
CA THR A 306 17.46 -11.97 14.16
C THR A 306 16.53 -12.28 12.99
N SER A 307 15.99 -11.23 12.40
CA SER A 307 15.12 -11.36 11.22
C SER A 307 15.79 -12.16 10.12
N GLU A 308 17.07 -11.89 9.88
CA GLU A 308 17.81 -12.56 8.82
C GLU A 308 17.90 -14.06 9.06
N VAL A 309 18.23 -14.45 10.29
CA VAL A 309 18.35 -15.88 10.62
C VAL A 309 16.99 -16.57 10.46
N MET A 310 15.92 -15.97 10.99
CA MET A 310 14.61 -16.59 10.91
C MET A 310 14.12 -16.64 9.45
N MET A 311 14.38 -15.58 8.67
CA MET A 311 14.03 -15.58 7.26
C MET A 311 14.71 -16.72 6.52
N ASN A 312 16.01 -16.93 6.81
CA ASN A 312 16.75 -18.01 6.15
C ASN A 312 16.20 -19.38 6.52
N LEU A 313 15.86 -19.58 7.79
CA LEU A 313 15.27 -20.84 8.21
C LEU A 313 13.97 -21.12 7.49
N LEU A 314 13.12 -20.11 7.39
CA LEU A 314 11.83 -20.25 6.68
C LEU A 314 12.06 -20.47 5.19
N ASN A 315 12.94 -19.71 4.61
CA ASN A 315 13.24 -19.81 3.18
C ASN A 315 13.75 -21.21 2.82
N GLU A 316 14.55 -21.81 3.65
CA GLU A 316 15.02 -23.17 3.40
C GLU A 316 13.87 -24.16 3.32
N UNK A 317 12.76 -23.85 4.00
CA UNK A 317 11.66 -24.57 3.99
C UNK A 317 10.74 -24.25 3.00
N GLY A 318 11.07 -23.45 2.08
CA GLY A 318 10.19 -23.00 1.04
C GLY A 318 9.11 -22.07 1.49
N ILE A 319 9.28 -21.43 2.64
CA ILE A 319 8.28 -20.53 3.21
C ILE A 319 8.77 -19.11 3.02
N TYR A 320 7.99 -18.30 2.30
CA TYR A 320 8.38 -16.95 1.91
C TYR A 320 7.60 -15.92 2.72
N VAL A 321 8.31 -15.23 3.59
CA VAL A 321 7.77 -14.15 4.42
C VAL A 321 8.60 -12.89 4.18
N SER A 322 8.28 -11.82 4.86
CA SER A 322 9.04 -10.58 4.76
C SER A 322 9.61 -10.19 6.10
N ALA A 323 10.77 -9.58 6.08
CA ALA A 323 11.30 -8.83 7.22
C ALA A 323 11.40 -7.40 6.75
N GLN A 324 10.89 -6.45 7.51
CA GLN A 324 10.86 -5.07 7.06
C GLN A 324 12.20 -4.36 7.24
N SER A 325 13.13 -4.96 7.98
CA SER A 325 14.50 -4.45 8.00
C SER A 325 15.22 -5.00 6.78
N THR A 326 16.00 -4.14 6.13
CA THR A 326 16.77 -4.57 4.97
C THR A 326 18.07 -5.22 5.45
N CYS A 327 18.18 -6.50 5.17
CA CYS A 327 19.37 -7.26 5.59
C CYS A 327 20.33 -7.54 4.44
N ALA A 328 19.87 -7.33 3.21
CA ALA A 328 20.65 -7.70 2.03
C ALA A 328 21.77 -6.74 1.76
N SER A 329 21.68 -5.51 2.21
CA SER A 329 22.72 -4.51 2.00
C SER A 329 23.70 -4.52 3.16
N LYS A 330 24.86 -3.92 2.94
CA LYS A 330 25.88 -3.82 3.96
C LYS A 330 25.45 -2.97 5.14
N SER A 331 24.51 -2.05 4.94
CA SER A 331 23.92 -1.28 6.02
C SER A 331 22.52 -1.80 6.24
N SER A 332 22.30 -2.45 7.38
CA SER A 332 20.96 -2.89 7.73
C SER A 332 20.17 -1.70 8.28
N HIS A 333 18.96 -1.54 7.78
CA HIS A 333 18.10 -0.48 8.23
C HIS A 333 16.89 -1.09 8.94
N PRO A 334 16.72 -0.83 10.22
CA PRO A 334 15.54 -1.32 10.92
C PRO A 334 14.30 -0.64 10.37
N SER A 335 13.16 -1.27 10.62
CA SER A 335 11.89 -0.73 10.17
C SER A 335 11.64 0.64 10.79
N HIS A 336 11.41 1.65 9.94
CA HIS A 336 11.06 2.97 10.45
C HIS A 336 9.69 2.96 11.13
N VAL A 337 8.81 2.05 10.70
CA VAL A 337 7.47 1.94 11.29
C VAL A 337 7.58 1.44 12.73
N LEU A 338 8.28 0.33 12.92
CA LEU A 338 8.38 -0.24 14.26
C LEU A 338 9.17 0.66 15.19
N ALA A 339 10.21 1.33 14.67
CA ALA A 339 10.95 2.30 15.46
C ALA A 339 10.03 3.44 15.90
N ALA A 340 9.20 3.94 15.00
CA ALA A 340 8.25 5.01 15.34
C ALA A 340 7.23 4.56 16.40
N MET A 341 6.94 3.26 16.44
CA MET A 341 6.02 2.71 17.44
C MET A 341 6.67 2.53 18.82
N GLY A 342 7.98 2.79 18.90
CA GLY A 342 8.68 2.61 20.17
C GLY A 342 9.34 1.25 20.33
N VAL A 343 9.33 0.43 19.30
CA VAL A 343 9.99 -0.87 19.33
C VAL A 343 11.49 -0.65 19.17
N SER A 344 12.29 -1.32 19.97
CA SER A 344 13.72 -1.11 19.95
C SER A 344 14.47 -2.40 20.28
N GLY A 345 15.79 -2.37 20.14
CA GLY A 345 16.69 -3.42 20.57
C GLY A 345 16.42 -4.75 19.89
N ALA A 346 16.48 -5.81 20.68
CA ALA A 346 16.32 -7.16 20.14
C ALA A 346 14.99 -7.36 19.44
N ARG A 347 13.94 -6.74 19.98
CA ARG A 347 12.60 -6.85 19.38
C ARG A 347 12.57 -6.24 17.98
N LEU A 348 13.20 -5.08 17.83
CA LEU A 348 13.24 -4.40 16.52
C LEU A 348 14.05 -5.20 15.50
N ASN A 349 15.09 -5.90 15.95
CA ASN A 349 15.98 -6.64 15.06
C ASN A 349 15.52 -8.05 14.74
N SER A 350 14.36 -8.47 15.25
CA SER A 350 13.91 -9.85 15.09
C SER A 350 12.51 -9.95 14.48
N THR A 351 12.12 -8.97 13.69
CA THR A 351 10.76 -8.89 13.17
C THR A 351 10.56 -9.75 11.92
N ILE A 352 9.35 -10.27 11.80
CA ILE A 352 8.86 -11.01 10.64
C ILE A 352 7.46 -10.51 10.34
N ARG A 353 7.15 -10.35 9.05
CA ARG A 353 5.80 -10.01 8.64
C ARG A 353 5.24 -11.13 7.77
N ILE A 354 4.04 -11.59 8.11
CA ILE A 354 3.32 -12.56 7.31
C ILE A 354 2.16 -11.85 6.63
N GLY A 355 2.04 -12.06 5.31
CA GLY A 355 0.94 -11.54 4.51
C GLY A 355 0.06 -12.68 4.04
N LEU A 356 -1.16 -12.72 4.54
CA LEU A 356 -2.10 -13.79 4.25
C LEU A 356 -2.88 -13.52 2.97
N SER A 357 -3.44 -14.58 2.41
CA SER A 357 -4.40 -14.48 1.33
C SER A 357 -5.48 -15.54 1.56
N SER A 358 -6.55 -15.47 0.77
CA SER A 358 -7.62 -16.45 0.89
C SER A 358 -7.19 -17.86 0.48
N THR A 359 -6.06 -17.98 -0.20
CA THR A 359 -5.56 -19.31 -0.59
C THR A 359 -4.57 -19.88 0.42
N THR A 360 -4.21 -19.12 1.45
CA THR A 360 -3.39 -19.65 2.53
C THR A 360 -4.15 -20.75 3.26
N THR A 361 -3.46 -21.81 3.63
CA THR A 361 -4.12 -22.93 4.33
C THR A 361 -3.66 -23.02 5.77
N LYS A 362 -4.50 -23.67 6.59
CA LYS A 362 -4.11 -23.89 7.99
C LYS A 362 -2.86 -24.74 8.08
N GLU A 363 -2.72 -25.71 7.18
CA GLU A 363 -1.51 -26.55 7.15
C GLU A 363 -0.26 -25.73 6.88
N GLU A 364 -0.37 -24.73 6.01
CA GLU A 364 0.75 -23.85 5.75
C GLU A 364 1.11 -23.02 6.99
N ILE A 365 0.10 -22.57 7.72
CA ILE A 365 0.32 -21.83 8.96
C ILE A 365 0.99 -22.73 10.00
N GLU A 366 0.52 -23.98 10.12
CA GLU A 366 1.11 -24.93 11.07
C GLU A 366 2.56 -25.21 10.75
N LEU A 367 2.87 -25.42 9.47
CA LEU A 367 4.25 -25.68 9.06
C LEU A 367 5.12 -24.46 9.40
N THR A 368 4.63 -23.26 9.07
CA THR A 368 5.38 -22.03 9.33
C THR A 368 5.67 -21.88 10.82
N CYS A 369 4.65 -22.08 11.66
CA CYS A 369 4.83 -21.94 13.09
C CYS A 369 5.75 -23.02 13.66
N SER A 370 5.74 -24.24 13.10
CA SER A 370 6.64 -25.27 13.57
C SER A 370 8.10 -24.91 13.29
N ILE A 371 8.37 -24.32 12.13
CA ILE A 371 9.74 -23.89 11.79
C ILE A 371 10.17 -22.73 12.71
N ILE A 372 9.25 -21.78 12.94
CA ILE A 372 9.54 -20.66 13.84
C ILE A 372 9.87 -21.17 15.24
N LYS A 373 9.08 -22.13 15.74
CA LYS A 373 9.30 -22.68 17.06
C LYS A 373 10.66 -23.36 17.15
N LYS A 374 11.02 -24.15 16.13
CA LYS A 374 12.32 -24.79 16.09
C LYS A 374 13.45 -23.77 16.06
N GLY A 375 13.30 -22.72 15.27
CA GLY A 375 14.31 -21.68 15.21
C GLY A 375 14.51 -20.98 16.54
N LEU A 376 13.43 -20.70 17.23
CA LEU A 376 13.52 -20.10 18.56
C LEU A 376 14.18 -21.04 19.56
N GLN A 377 13.86 -22.33 19.50
CA GLN A 377 14.47 -23.30 20.40
C GLN A 377 15.96 -23.46 20.12
N GLN A 378 16.35 -23.44 18.86
CA GLN A 378 17.73 -23.67 18.47
C GLN A 378 18.61 -22.44 18.65
N TYR A 379 18.11 -21.27 18.25
CA TYR A 379 18.94 -20.06 18.21
C TYR A 379 18.65 -19.08 19.33
N GLY A 380 17.43 -19.07 19.82
CA GLY A 380 17.05 -18.14 20.89
C GLY A 380 17.77 -18.42 22.19
N LYS A 381 18.14 -19.66 22.43
CA LYS A 381 18.82 -20.04 23.67
C LYS A 381 20.15 -19.35 23.85
N PHE A 382 20.83 -19.06 22.76
CA PHE A 382 22.17 -18.47 22.83
C PHE A 382 22.15 -16.96 23.04
N GLN A 383 20.96 -16.39 23.10
CA GLN A 383 20.77 -14.96 23.26
C GLN A 383 20.46 -14.55 24.68
N ARG A 384 20.33 -15.53 25.57
CA ARG A 384 19.99 -15.27 26.97
C ARG A 384 21.17 -14.85 27.82
#